data_4ce506fd102f051707fcc6a243e91661
#
_entry.id   4ce506fd102f051707fcc6a243e91661
#
_cell.length_a   1.000
_cell.length_b   1.000
_cell.length_c   1.000
_cell.angle_alpha   90.00
_cell.angle_beta   90.00
_cell.angle_gamma   90.00
#
_symmetry.space_group_name_H-M   'P 1'
#
loop_
_entity.id
_entity.type
_entity.pdbx_description
1 polymer ?
#
loop_
_entity_poly.entity_id
_entity_poly.type
_entity_poly.pdbx_seq_one_letter_code
_entity_poly.pdbx_strand_id
1 'polypeptide(L)'
;MKRKTGLIAGDLSVAGYVRIRKYVIDNIIYGDKKPQRLASMRELAAQFGVGCTTVQKALKDLVTDGYLIPKTGVGMFTNPQSWRRNEEPRIIEFLSADGKQIYFENYLCCMSSTAAMAVTGAGYFLHNVDLFQNNGGAQAEAGPHARGLLWIMPERATGGRTEEFFHAIPLPRAVIAGIVEGFDSVDFDRDREGYELTRKLLAEGRRTILVLANSNFSNREIGGIRRALAEHGLTLDDSMIIDNRLDLLEGFRNCCDRFGIPDAIYDTGGGPVRLWDEFHAREIDFVDRCRLIMADDRQSPVPCWMLKNDYARLAAAGMELLERRISEPGRAPETRLFRRDVYPHNLPQS
;
A
#
# COMPACT_ATOMS: atom_id res chain seq x y z
N MET A 1 19.36 -8.92 -32.06
CA MET A 1 20.10 -8.54 -30.83
C MET A 1 19.08 -8.35 -29.73
N LYS A 2 18.86 -9.34 -28.85
CA LYS A 2 17.90 -9.26 -27.74
C LYS A 2 18.57 -8.55 -26.56
N ARG A 3 18.09 -7.38 -26.19
CA ARG A 3 18.48 -6.70 -24.95
C ARG A 3 17.98 -7.53 -23.76
N LYS A 4 18.90 -8.14 -23.01
CA LYS A 4 18.61 -8.64 -21.67
C LYS A 4 18.44 -7.45 -20.74
N THR A 5 17.21 -7.18 -20.31
CA THR A 5 16.94 -6.32 -19.16
C THR A 5 17.49 -7.01 -17.92
N GLY A 6 18.61 -6.51 -17.42
CA GLY A 6 19.18 -6.96 -16.17
C GLY A 6 18.32 -6.50 -14.99
N LEU A 7 17.53 -7.40 -14.43
CA LEU A 7 16.96 -7.22 -13.09
C LEU A 7 18.11 -7.15 -12.09
N ILE A 8 18.10 -6.13 -11.25
CA ILE A 8 19.11 -5.89 -10.21
C ILE A 8 19.07 -7.09 -9.25
N ALA A 9 20.19 -7.75 -9.05
CA ALA A 9 20.32 -9.00 -8.28
C ALA A 9 19.80 -8.90 -6.82
N GLY A 10 19.63 -7.71 -6.27
CA GLY A 10 19.05 -7.44 -4.95
C GLY A 10 17.57 -7.75 -4.84
N ASP A 11 16.77 -7.42 -5.86
CA ASP A 11 15.31 -7.57 -5.84
C ASP A 11 14.86 -9.03 -5.90
N LEU A 12 15.57 -9.87 -6.65
CA LEU A 12 15.28 -11.31 -6.74
C LEU A 12 15.60 -12.04 -5.42
N SER A 13 16.58 -11.58 -4.64
CA SER A 13 16.95 -12.21 -3.36
C SER A 13 15.93 -11.92 -2.26
N VAL A 14 15.38 -10.70 -2.20
CA VAL A 14 14.34 -10.32 -1.23
C VAL A 14 13.03 -11.04 -1.53
N ALA A 15 12.60 -11.04 -2.80
CA ALA A 15 11.42 -11.78 -3.21
C ALA A 15 11.56 -13.30 -2.96
N GLY A 16 12.73 -13.86 -3.22
CA GLY A 16 13.03 -15.26 -2.95
C GLY A 16 13.04 -15.62 -1.47
N TYR A 17 13.60 -14.76 -0.63
CA TYR A 17 13.59 -14.91 0.83
C TYR A 17 12.17 -14.97 1.38
N VAL A 18 11.32 -14.03 0.99
CA VAL A 18 9.93 -13.98 1.43
C VAL A 18 9.15 -15.21 0.96
N ARG A 19 9.33 -15.64 -0.28
CA ARG A 19 8.68 -16.82 -0.85
C ARG A 19 9.07 -18.11 -0.10
N ILE A 20 10.34 -18.27 0.28
CA ILE A 20 10.80 -19.41 1.04
C ILE A 20 10.19 -19.41 2.44
N ARG A 21 10.18 -18.27 3.13
CA ARG A 21 9.55 -18.17 4.45
C ARG A 21 8.06 -18.52 4.38
N LYS A 22 7.34 -17.95 3.41
CA LYS A 22 5.93 -18.27 3.18
C LYS A 22 5.72 -19.78 2.97
N TYR A 23 6.46 -20.39 2.05
CA TYR A 23 6.35 -21.81 1.77
C TYR A 23 6.54 -22.68 3.02
N VAL A 24 7.55 -22.38 3.85
CA VAL A 24 7.78 -23.14 5.07
C VAL A 24 6.65 -22.94 6.08
N ILE A 25 6.22 -21.71 6.27
CA ILE A 25 5.12 -21.38 7.18
C ILE A 25 3.82 -22.04 6.71
N ASP A 26 3.49 -21.96 5.43
CA ASP A 26 2.31 -22.60 4.84
C ASP A 26 2.33 -24.12 5.06
N ASN A 27 3.49 -24.78 4.87
CA ASN A 27 3.63 -26.21 5.14
C ASN A 27 3.45 -26.59 6.61
N ILE A 28 3.77 -25.69 7.53
CA ILE A 28 3.50 -25.89 8.96
C ILE A 28 2.01 -25.70 9.26
N ILE A 29 1.40 -24.66 8.67
CA ILE A 29 0.01 -24.28 8.92
C ILE A 29 -0.96 -25.32 8.33
N TYR A 30 -0.73 -25.67 7.06
CA TYR A 30 -1.66 -26.50 6.27
C TYR A 30 -1.20 -27.95 6.12
N GLY A 31 -0.01 -28.29 6.63
CA GLY A 31 0.56 -29.63 6.58
C GLY A 31 0.14 -30.52 7.74
N ASP A 32 0.67 -31.75 7.74
CA ASP A 32 0.47 -32.70 8.83
C ASP A 32 0.97 -32.16 10.17
N LYS A 33 0.23 -32.46 11.25
CA LYS A 33 0.61 -32.10 12.64
C LYS A 33 1.87 -32.82 13.15
N LYS A 34 2.61 -33.50 12.26
CA LYS A 34 3.87 -34.17 12.57
C LYS A 34 5.04 -33.38 11.99
N PRO A 35 6.21 -33.39 12.66
CA PRO A 35 7.41 -32.77 12.09
C PRO A 35 7.73 -33.36 10.72
N GLN A 36 7.73 -32.52 9.69
CA GLN A 36 8.07 -32.92 8.32
C GLN A 36 9.48 -32.45 8.00
N ARG A 37 10.23 -33.32 7.33
CA ARG A 37 11.57 -32.96 6.86
C ARG A 37 11.46 -31.98 5.69
N LEU A 38 12.15 -30.87 5.80
CA LEU A 38 12.25 -29.91 4.70
C LEU A 38 13.18 -30.43 3.59
N ALA A 39 12.91 -30.02 2.38
CA ALA A 39 13.82 -30.17 1.27
C ALA A 39 15.19 -29.53 1.59
N SER A 40 16.25 -30.05 1.01
CA SER A 40 17.60 -29.53 1.23
C SER A 40 17.74 -28.08 0.72
N MET A 41 18.74 -27.36 1.22
CA MET A 41 19.01 -25.99 0.76
C MET A 41 19.22 -25.90 -0.76
N ARG A 42 19.79 -26.93 -1.38
CA ARG A 42 20.01 -26.97 -2.84
C ARG A 42 18.69 -27.17 -3.59
N GLU A 43 17.84 -28.05 -3.10
CA GLU A 43 16.51 -28.28 -3.68
C GLU A 43 15.63 -27.04 -3.54
N LEU A 44 15.63 -26.39 -2.37
CA LEU A 44 14.92 -25.13 -2.17
C LEU A 44 15.48 -24.01 -3.07
N ALA A 45 16.80 -23.92 -3.21
CA ALA A 45 17.42 -22.94 -4.11
C ALA A 45 16.96 -23.13 -5.56
N ALA A 46 16.93 -24.39 -6.01
CA ALA A 46 16.45 -24.74 -7.36
C ALA A 46 14.95 -24.48 -7.51
N GLN A 47 14.13 -24.88 -6.52
CA GLN A 47 12.68 -24.70 -6.54
C GLN A 47 12.27 -23.24 -6.61
N PHE A 48 12.95 -22.36 -5.88
CA PHE A 48 12.63 -20.94 -5.80
C PHE A 48 13.42 -20.05 -6.77
N GLY A 49 14.39 -20.62 -7.50
CA GLY A 49 15.24 -19.88 -8.44
C GLY A 49 16.15 -18.86 -7.75
N VAL A 50 16.67 -19.16 -6.55
CA VAL A 50 17.48 -18.25 -5.73
C VAL A 50 18.84 -18.86 -5.36
N GLY A 51 19.78 -18.03 -4.90
CA GLY A 51 21.06 -18.50 -4.39
C GLY A 51 20.93 -19.21 -3.04
N CYS A 52 21.84 -20.17 -2.76
CA CYS A 52 21.88 -20.90 -1.48
C CYS A 52 22.01 -19.97 -0.26
N THR A 53 22.66 -18.83 -0.40
CA THR A 53 22.77 -17.81 0.65
C THR A 53 21.43 -17.23 1.07
N THR A 54 20.54 -16.97 0.10
CA THR A 54 19.17 -16.50 0.36
C THR A 54 18.36 -17.56 1.10
N VAL A 55 18.48 -18.82 0.68
CA VAL A 55 17.84 -19.96 1.37
C VAL A 55 18.37 -20.08 2.80
N GLN A 56 19.69 -20.05 2.98
CA GLN A 56 20.33 -20.15 4.28
C GLN A 56 19.85 -19.07 5.24
N LYS A 57 19.76 -17.82 4.78
CA LYS A 57 19.25 -16.70 5.58
C LYS A 57 17.80 -16.95 5.98
N ALA A 58 16.92 -17.31 5.04
CA ALA A 58 15.53 -17.58 5.32
C ALA A 58 15.33 -18.72 6.34
N LEU A 59 16.09 -19.83 6.18
CA LEU A 59 16.00 -20.96 7.09
C LEU A 59 16.57 -20.62 8.48
N LYS A 60 17.65 -19.85 8.55
CA LYS A 60 18.22 -19.40 9.83
C LYS A 60 17.23 -18.57 10.62
N ASP A 61 16.57 -17.62 9.95
CA ASP A 61 15.57 -16.76 10.60
C ASP A 61 14.35 -17.59 11.05
N LEU A 62 13.90 -18.57 10.23
CA LEU A 62 12.83 -19.49 10.61
C LEU A 62 13.19 -20.41 11.80
N VAL A 63 14.47 -20.76 11.97
CA VAL A 63 14.95 -21.47 13.18
C VAL A 63 14.92 -20.55 14.39
N THR A 64 15.40 -19.32 14.23
CA THR A 64 15.37 -18.30 15.30
C THR A 64 13.95 -18.01 15.74
N ASP A 65 13.02 -17.92 14.81
CA ASP A 65 11.58 -17.70 15.05
C ASP A 65 10.86 -18.95 15.59
N GLY A 66 11.57 -20.09 15.69
CA GLY A 66 11.04 -21.34 16.23
C GLY A 66 10.20 -22.19 15.28
N TYR A 67 10.05 -21.79 14.01
CA TYR A 67 9.30 -22.55 12.99
C TYR A 67 10.00 -23.81 12.51
N LEU A 68 11.33 -23.84 12.62
CA LEU A 68 12.14 -24.98 12.20
C LEU A 68 13.01 -25.50 13.34
N ILE A 69 13.21 -26.83 13.35
CA ILE A 69 14.12 -27.53 14.27
C ILE A 69 15.25 -28.14 13.45
N PRO A 70 16.50 -27.69 13.62
CA PRO A 70 17.64 -28.34 13.02
C PRO A 70 17.94 -29.65 13.76
N LYS A 71 18.14 -30.74 13.01
CA LYS A 71 18.65 -32.01 13.55
C LYS A 71 20.03 -32.31 12.93
N THR A 72 21.04 -32.29 13.74
CA THR A 72 22.44 -32.49 13.31
C THR A 72 22.58 -33.77 12.50
N GLY A 73 23.16 -33.69 11.30
CA GLY A 73 23.37 -34.81 10.38
C GLY A 73 22.10 -35.31 9.66
N VAL A 74 20.90 -34.83 10.00
CA VAL A 74 19.65 -35.33 9.46
C VAL A 74 18.95 -34.29 8.57
N GLY A 75 18.99 -33.01 8.94
CA GLY A 75 18.40 -31.92 8.19
C GLY A 75 17.51 -30.99 9.03
N MET A 76 16.71 -30.20 8.34
CA MET A 76 15.74 -29.27 8.95
C MET A 76 14.35 -29.91 8.98
N PHE A 77 13.62 -29.71 10.06
CA PHE A 77 12.28 -30.21 10.24
C PHE A 77 11.34 -29.06 10.61
N THR A 78 10.11 -29.12 10.14
CA THR A 78 9.07 -28.24 10.62
C THR A 78 8.82 -28.49 12.11
N ASN A 79 8.52 -27.41 12.84
CA ASN A 79 8.19 -27.47 14.26
C ASN A 79 6.68 -27.30 14.47
N PRO A 80 5.90 -28.39 14.47
CA PRO A 80 4.47 -28.28 14.76
C PRO A 80 4.17 -27.80 16.17
N GLN A 81 5.16 -27.82 17.07
CA GLN A 81 5.01 -27.32 18.44
C GLN A 81 5.22 -25.79 18.53
N SER A 82 5.74 -25.14 17.48
CA SER A 82 5.71 -23.67 17.42
C SER A 82 4.26 -23.16 17.54
N TRP A 83 3.28 -23.96 17.19
CA TRP A 83 1.85 -23.74 17.32
C TRP A 83 1.25 -24.19 18.65
N ARG A 84 1.99 -24.97 19.45
CA ARG A 84 1.47 -25.62 20.68
C ARG A 84 1.66 -24.82 21.97
N ARG A 85 2.01 -23.58 21.92
CA ARG A 85 1.82 -22.71 23.09
C ARG A 85 0.36 -22.32 23.20
N ASN A 86 -0.46 -23.29 23.60
CA ASN A 86 -1.82 -23.18 24.12
C ASN A 86 -2.87 -22.32 23.39
N GLU A 87 -2.60 -21.81 22.18
CA GLU A 87 -3.56 -21.06 21.40
C GLU A 87 -3.55 -21.57 19.96
N GLU A 88 -4.75 -21.76 19.38
CA GLU A 88 -4.91 -21.98 17.95
C GLU A 88 -4.21 -20.85 17.18
N PRO A 89 -3.55 -21.13 16.04
CA PRO A 89 -2.84 -20.11 15.29
C PRO A 89 -3.79 -18.94 14.95
N ARG A 90 -3.39 -17.76 15.38
CA ARG A 90 -4.15 -16.52 15.14
C ARG A 90 -3.63 -15.88 13.85
N ILE A 91 -4.26 -16.22 12.73
CA ILE A 91 -3.82 -15.74 11.41
C ILE A 91 -4.72 -14.59 10.98
N ILE A 92 -4.10 -13.52 10.52
CA ILE A 92 -4.75 -12.45 9.76
C ILE A 92 -4.35 -12.59 8.30
N GLU A 93 -5.34 -12.71 7.43
CA GLU A 93 -5.13 -12.72 6.00
C GLU A 93 -5.04 -11.31 5.46
N PHE A 94 -4.15 -11.11 4.52
CA PHE A 94 -3.83 -9.85 3.90
C PHE A 94 -4.24 -9.88 2.44
N LEU A 95 -5.20 -9.07 2.09
CA LEU A 95 -5.65 -8.90 0.73
C LEU A 95 -5.05 -7.60 0.18
N SER A 96 -4.22 -7.73 -0.82
CA SER A 96 -3.70 -6.58 -1.57
C SER A 96 -4.14 -6.64 -3.02
N ALA A 97 -4.26 -5.48 -3.63
CA ALA A 97 -4.80 -5.33 -4.98
C ALA A 97 -4.02 -6.08 -6.07
N ASP A 98 -2.73 -6.28 -5.87
CA ASP A 98 -1.88 -7.00 -6.82
C ASP A 98 -0.64 -7.51 -6.10
N GLY A 99 -0.53 -8.83 -5.95
CA GLY A 99 0.60 -9.48 -5.29
C GLY A 99 1.97 -9.20 -5.92
N LYS A 100 2.00 -8.67 -7.14
CA LYS A 100 3.24 -8.30 -7.84
C LYS A 100 3.62 -6.84 -7.66
N GLN A 101 2.67 -5.94 -7.41
CA GLN A 101 2.93 -4.49 -7.30
C GLN A 101 3.34 -4.04 -5.91
N ILE A 102 3.05 -4.81 -4.86
CA ILE A 102 3.39 -4.46 -3.46
C ILE A 102 4.88 -4.12 -3.30
N TYR A 103 5.75 -4.72 -4.10
CA TYR A 103 7.20 -4.57 -3.97
C TYR A 103 7.81 -3.44 -4.81
N PHE A 104 7.04 -2.82 -5.69
CA PHE A 104 7.56 -1.84 -6.65
C PHE A 104 7.14 -0.40 -6.36
N GLU A 105 6.11 -0.20 -5.57
CA GLU A 105 5.66 1.15 -5.19
C GLU A 105 5.96 1.42 -3.71
N ASN A 106 6.78 2.43 -3.43
CA ASN A 106 7.18 2.80 -2.07
C ASN A 106 5.99 2.97 -1.12
N TYR A 107 4.89 3.56 -1.59
CA TYR A 107 3.68 3.76 -0.81
C TYR A 107 3.04 2.42 -0.39
N LEU A 108 2.85 1.50 -1.33
CA LEU A 108 2.30 0.16 -1.06
C LEU A 108 3.24 -0.64 -0.15
N CYS A 109 4.54 -0.56 -0.40
CA CYS A 109 5.54 -1.24 0.41
C CYS A 109 5.52 -0.73 1.86
N CYS A 110 5.51 0.60 2.05
CA CYS A 110 5.43 1.21 3.38
C CYS A 110 4.13 0.83 4.10
N MET A 111 2.98 0.90 3.41
CA MET A 111 1.69 0.57 4.01
C MET A 111 1.60 -0.92 4.38
N SER A 112 1.99 -1.81 3.47
CA SER A 112 1.98 -3.26 3.70
C SER A 112 2.95 -3.68 4.81
N SER A 113 4.16 -3.12 4.83
CA SER A 113 5.14 -3.38 5.88
C SER A 113 4.65 -2.91 7.25
N THR A 114 4.06 -1.73 7.31
CA THR A 114 3.53 -1.16 8.55
C THR A 114 2.32 -1.94 9.06
N ALA A 115 1.43 -2.37 8.15
CA ALA A 115 0.32 -3.23 8.50
C ALA A 115 0.78 -4.62 8.98
N ALA A 116 1.82 -5.19 8.35
CA ALA A 116 2.43 -6.43 8.82
C ALA A 116 3.02 -6.29 10.22
N MET A 117 3.66 -5.16 10.52
CA MET A 117 4.14 -4.86 11.87
C MET A 117 3.01 -4.74 12.89
N ALA A 118 1.89 -4.10 12.54
CA ALA A 118 0.72 -3.98 13.41
C ALA A 118 0.11 -5.36 13.71
N VAL A 119 -0.05 -6.21 12.69
CA VAL A 119 -0.57 -7.58 12.83
C VAL A 119 0.33 -8.43 13.74
N THR A 120 1.64 -8.41 13.50
CA THR A 120 2.60 -9.20 14.32
C THR A 120 2.74 -8.64 15.73
N GLY A 121 2.68 -7.31 15.90
CA GLY A 121 2.68 -6.65 17.20
C GLY A 121 1.46 -7.01 18.04
N ALA A 122 0.31 -7.28 17.42
CA ALA A 122 -0.91 -7.77 18.08
C ALA A 122 -0.90 -9.29 18.35
N GLY A 123 0.20 -9.98 18.06
CA GLY A 123 0.36 -11.41 18.32
C GLY A 123 -0.31 -12.32 17.28
N TYR A 124 -0.56 -11.81 16.07
CA TYR A 124 -1.07 -12.60 14.96
C TYR A 124 0.06 -12.95 13.97
N PHE A 125 -0.18 -13.98 13.19
CA PHE A 125 0.61 -14.31 12.02
C PHE A 125 -0.02 -13.72 10.77
N LEU A 126 0.80 -13.26 9.84
CA LEU A 126 0.34 -12.69 8.59
C LEU A 126 0.40 -13.72 7.47
N HIS A 127 -0.70 -13.85 6.73
CA HIS A 127 -0.76 -14.62 5.49
C HIS A 127 -1.26 -13.74 4.34
N ASN A 128 -0.49 -13.67 3.26
CA ASN A 128 -0.91 -12.92 2.07
C ASN A 128 -1.79 -13.80 1.18
N VAL A 129 -2.98 -13.33 0.90
CA VAL A 129 -3.89 -13.96 -0.08
C VAL A 129 -3.52 -13.47 -1.47
N ASP A 130 -3.07 -14.38 -2.32
CA ASP A 130 -2.79 -14.09 -3.72
C ASP A 130 -3.94 -14.59 -4.60
N LEU A 131 -4.80 -13.67 -5.01
CA LEU A 131 -5.96 -13.99 -5.85
C LEU A 131 -5.59 -14.28 -7.32
N PHE A 132 -4.34 -14.00 -7.72
CA PHE A 132 -3.90 -14.10 -9.11
C PHE A 132 -3.03 -15.33 -9.41
N GLN A 133 -2.53 -16.04 -8.39
CA GLN A 133 -1.72 -17.24 -8.62
C GLN A 133 -2.52 -18.50 -9.01
N ASN A 134 -3.82 -18.52 -8.78
CA ASN A 134 -4.67 -19.65 -9.17
C ASN A 134 -5.18 -19.46 -10.61
N ASN A 135 -4.40 -19.90 -11.59
CA ASN A 135 -4.83 -20.07 -12.97
C ASN A 135 -5.97 -21.09 -13.05
N GLY A 136 -7.20 -20.62 -12.98
CA GLY A 136 -8.38 -21.44 -13.29
C GLY A 136 -9.30 -21.72 -12.10
N GLY A 137 -10.10 -20.77 -11.70
CA GLY A 137 -11.44 -21.05 -11.16
C GLY A 137 -11.56 -21.65 -9.76
N ALA A 138 -10.49 -21.86 -9.02
CA ALA A 138 -10.61 -22.19 -7.60
C ALA A 138 -11.07 -20.91 -6.85
N GLN A 139 -12.21 -20.98 -6.17
CA GLN A 139 -12.60 -19.96 -5.22
C GLN A 139 -11.44 -19.81 -4.23
N ALA A 140 -10.91 -18.59 -4.11
CA ALA A 140 -9.97 -18.29 -3.07
C ALA A 140 -10.71 -18.48 -1.73
N GLU A 141 -10.27 -19.44 -0.94
CA GLU A 141 -10.85 -19.72 0.37
C GLU A 141 -9.95 -19.13 1.44
N ALA A 142 -10.57 -18.67 2.53
CA ALA A 142 -9.82 -18.30 3.71
C ALA A 142 -9.11 -19.53 4.26
N GLY A 143 -7.88 -19.35 4.72
CA GLY A 143 -7.16 -20.43 5.39
C GLY A 143 -7.92 -20.96 6.62
N PRO A 144 -7.80 -22.25 6.95
CA PRO A 144 -8.59 -22.90 8.01
C PRO A 144 -8.38 -22.31 9.41
N HIS A 145 -7.36 -21.51 9.60
CA HIS A 145 -7.02 -20.84 10.87
C HIS A 145 -7.10 -19.33 10.80
N ALA A 146 -7.65 -18.77 9.72
CA ALA A 146 -7.82 -17.34 9.56
C ALA A 146 -8.82 -16.80 10.59
N ARG A 147 -8.43 -15.77 11.33
CA ARG A 147 -9.28 -15.09 12.31
C ARG A 147 -9.90 -13.82 11.77
N GLY A 148 -9.31 -13.27 10.72
CA GLY A 148 -9.78 -12.06 10.09
C GLY A 148 -9.04 -11.75 8.79
N LEU A 149 -9.53 -10.76 8.08
CA LEU A 149 -9.00 -10.29 6.81
C LEU A 149 -8.78 -8.78 6.84
N LEU A 150 -7.60 -8.35 6.45
CA LEU A 150 -7.28 -6.94 6.19
C LEU A 150 -7.17 -6.70 4.69
N TRP A 151 -7.96 -5.79 4.17
CA TRP A 151 -7.83 -5.32 2.80
C TRP A 151 -7.11 -3.96 2.77
N ILE A 152 -5.97 -3.93 2.10
CA ILE A 152 -5.14 -2.74 2.02
C ILE A 152 -5.34 -2.07 0.68
N MET A 153 -5.66 -0.78 0.71
CA MET A 153 -5.81 0.07 -0.48
C MET A 153 -6.79 -0.52 -1.52
N PRO A 154 -8.06 -0.74 -1.16
CA PRO A 154 -9.05 -1.36 -2.03
C PRO A 154 -9.21 -0.65 -3.37
N GLU A 155 -9.03 0.66 -3.39
CA GLU A 155 -9.18 1.50 -4.60
C GLU A 155 -8.15 1.19 -5.69
N ARG A 156 -7.09 0.42 -5.37
CA ARG A 156 -6.12 -0.08 -6.36
C ARG A 156 -6.46 -1.45 -6.93
N ALA A 157 -7.50 -2.09 -6.42
CA ALA A 157 -7.95 -3.37 -6.95
C ALA A 157 -8.47 -3.18 -8.38
N THR A 158 -7.71 -3.66 -9.35
CA THR A 158 -8.13 -3.70 -10.75
C THR A 158 -8.99 -4.93 -10.98
N GLY A 159 -10.31 -4.72 -11.01
CA GLY A 159 -11.28 -5.76 -11.36
C GLY A 159 -12.06 -6.31 -10.15
N GLY A 160 -13.34 -6.57 -10.32
CA GLY A 160 -14.31 -6.94 -9.31
C GLY A 160 -13.99 -8.18 -8.47
N ARG A 161 -13.03 -9.02 -8.88
CA ARG A 161 -12.68 -10.26 -8.16
C ARG A 161 -12.20 -10.04 -6.74
N THR A 162 -11.39 -9.00 -6.49
CA THR A 162 -10.88 -8.71 -5.15
C THR A 162 -12.01 -8.25 -4.24
N GLU A 163 -12.89 -7.40 -4.76
CA GLU A 163 -14.07 -6.93 -4.05
C GLU A 163 -15.07 -8.06 -3.82
N GLU A 164 -15.36 -8.85 -4.84
CA GLU A 164 -16.21 -10.04 -4.73
C GLU A 164 -15.68 -11.01 -3.68
N PHE A 165 -14.38 -11.30 -3.68
CA PHE A 165 -13.74 -12.13 -2.66
C PHE A 165 -13.89 -11.54 -1.27
N PHE A 166 -13.59 -10.23 -1.10
CA PHE A 166 -13.71 -9.54 0.17
C PHE A 166 -15.14 -9.58 0.71
N HIS A 167 -16.13 -9.46 -0.16
CA HIS A 167 -17.54 -9.55 0.22
C HIS A 167 -18.00 -10.99 0.53
N ALA A 168 -17.47 -11.97 -0.17
CA ALA A 168 -17.90 -13.38 -0.03
C ALA A 168 -17.31 -14.08 1.19
N ILE A 169 -16.14 -13.65 1.68
CA ILE A 169 -15.42 -14.36 2.74
C ILE A 169 -16.12 -14.20 4.10
N PRO A 170 -16.42 -15.28 4.83
CA PRO A 170 -17.17 -15.23 6.09
C PRO A 170 -16.25 -14.95 7.30
N LEU A 171 -15.29 -14.04 7.16
CA LEU A 171 -14.38 -13.64 8.23
C LEU A 171 -14.67 -12.21 8.72
N PRO A 172 -14.34 -11.87 9.97
CA PRO A 172 -14.19 -10.49 10.40
C PRO A 172 -13.24 -9.72 9.46
N ARG A 173 -13.62 -8.54 9.04
CA ARG A 173 -12.91 -7.78 7.99
C ARG A 173 -12.72 -6.33 8.38
N ALA A 174 -11.58 -5.76 7.99
CA ALA A 174 -11.34 -4.32 8.03
C ALA A 174 -10.54 -3.87 6.80
N VAL A 175 -10.67 -2.59 6.49
CA VAL A 175 -10.05 -1.93 5.35
C VAL A 175 -9.04 -0.91 5.86
N ILE A 176 -7.85 -0.88 5.27
CA ILE A 176 -6.79 0.07 5.59
C ILE A 176 -6.43 0.87 4.34
N ALA A 177 -6.32 2.19 4.49
CA ALA A 177 -6.03 3.16 3.43
C ALA A 177 -7.07 3.13 2.30
N GLY A 178 -8.34 3.08 2.69
CA GLY A 178 -9.48 3.15 1.81
C GLY A 178 -10.79 3.04 2.59
N ILE A 179 -11.91 3.25 1.92
CA ILE A 179 -13.24 3.11 2.51
C ILE A 179 -14.06 2.16 1.65
N VAL A 180 -14.62 1.14 2.28
CA VAL A 180 -15.59 0.23 1.68
C VAL A 180 -16.87 0.31 2.49
N GLU A 181 -17.97 0.64 1.82
CA GLU A 181 -19.27 0.78 2.47
C GLU A 181 -19.70 -0.52 3.17
N GLY A 182 -20.19 -0.40 4.38
CA GLY A 182 -20.62 -1.56 5.17
C GLY A 182 -19.49 -2.29 5.91
N PHE A 183 -18.25 -1.83 5.82
CA PHE A 183 -17.11 -2.43 6.51
C PHE A 183 -16.34 -1.45 7.37
N ASP A 184 -15.67 -1.97 8.40
CA ASP A 184 -14.74 -1.20 9.21
C ASP A 184 -13.61 -0.68 8.31
N SER A 185 -13.39 0.63 8.31
CA SER A 185 -12.48 1.27 7.38
C SER A 185 -11.66 2.36 8.06
N VAL A 186 -10.39 2.44 7.71
CA VAL A 186 -9.51 3.55 8.12
C VAL A 186 -8.85 4.16 6.90
N ASP A 187 -8.87 5.49 6.83
CA ASP A 187 -8.20 6.23 5.75
C ASP A 187 -7.83 7.65 6.20
N PHE A 188 -7.12 8.36 5.35
CA PHE A 188 -6.94 9.80 5.48
C PHE A 188 -8.23 10.54 5.09
N ASP A 189 -8.49 11.67 5.75
CA ASP A 189 -9.64 12.55 5.47
C ASP A 189 -9.38 13.41 4.23
N ARG A 190 -9.30 12.75 3.09
CA ARG A 190 -8.88 13.31 1.80
C ARG A 190 -9.81 14.42 1.32
N ASP A 191 -11.14 14.28 1.52
CA ASP A 191 -12.09 15.31 1.16
C ASP A 191 -11.84 16.61 1.93
N ARG A 192 -11.67 16.50 3.23
CA ARG A 192 -11.37 17.65 4.09
C ARG A 192 -10.00 18.25 3.76
N GLU A 193 -9.00 17.45 3.48
CA GLU A 193 -7.66 17.92 3.09
C GLU A 193 -7.71 18.71 1.78
N GLY A 194 -8.37 18.16 0.76
CA GLY A 194 -8.59 18.87 -0.51
C GLY A 194 -9.29 20.21 -0.30
N TYR A 195 -10.32 20.23 0.54
CA TYR A 195 -11.04 21.45 0.87
C TYR A 195 -10.18 22.48 1.64
N GLU A 196 -9.54 22.10 2.75
CA GLU A 196 -8.78 23.00 3.61
C GLU A 196 -7.54 23.56 2.88
N LEU A 197 -6.81 22.73 2.13
CA LEU A 197 -5.65 23.17 1.37
C LEU A 197 -6.04 24.11 0.21
N THR A 198 -7.13 23.84 -0.46
CA THR A 198 -7.66 24.74 -1.50
C THR A 198 -8.05 26.08 -0.91
N ARG A 199 -8.72 26.12 0.24
CA ARG A 199 -9.03 27.38 0.92
C ARG A 199 -7.76 28.17 1.28
N LYS A 200 -6.71 27.49 1.71
CA LYS A 200 -5.42 28.12 1.98
C LYS A 200 -4.80 28.71 0.70
N LEU A 201 -4.85 27.97 -0.40
CA LEU A 201 -4.41 28.49 -1.71
C LEU A 201 -5.18 29.73 -2.14
N LEU A 202 -6.50 29.71 -1.98
CA LEU A 202 -7.38 30.83 -2.31
C LEU A 202 -7.09 32.07 -1.44
N ALA A 203 -6.77 31.87 -0.16
CA ALA A 203 -6.36 32.95 0.74
C ALA A 203 -5.01 33.56 0.34
N GLU A 204 -4.12 32.79 -0.29
CA GLU A 204 -2.86 33.27 -0.91
C GLU A 204 -3.10 33.92 -2.29
N GLY A 205 -4.35 34.08 -2.73
CA GLY A 205 -4.69 34.68 -4.03
C GLY A 205 -4.59 33.71 -5.23
N ARG A 206 -4.32 32.43 -5.03
CA ARG A 206 -4.19 31.43 -6.08
C ARG A 206 -5.58 30.97 -6.52
N ARG A 207 -5.82 30.96 -7.83
CA ARG A 207 -7.15 30.74 -8.39
C ARG A 207 -7.24 29.53 -9.32
N THR A 208 -6.15 29.20 -10.01
CA THR A 208 -6.07 28.10 -10.96
C THR A 208 -5.32 26.92 -10.33
N ILE A 209 -5.97 25.77 -10.25
CA ILE A 209 -5.41 24.57 -9.62
C ILE A 209 -5.39 23.44 -10.64
N LEU A 210 -4.21 22.91 -10.92
CA LEU A 210 -4.02 21.68 -11.65
C LEU A 210 -3.97 20.51 -10.67
N VAL A 211 -4.74 19.47 -10.91
CA VAL A 211 -4.73 18.25 -10.11
C VAL A 211 -4.03 17.14 -10.88
N LEU A 212 -2.95 16.61 -10.32
CA LEU A 212 -2.31 15.39 -10.79
C LEU A 212 -2.93 14.22 -10.04
N ALA A 213 -3.91 13.58 -10.66
CA ALA A 213 -4.75 12.58 -10.04
C ALA A 213 -4.18 11.17 -10.19
N ASN A 214 -4.16 10.41 -9.11
CA ASN A 214 -4.06 8.96 -9.20
C ASN A 214 -5.49 8.41 -9.18
N SER A 215 -6.05 8.15 -10.34
CA SER A 215 -7.46 8.07 -10.74
C SER A 215 -8.45 7.52 -9.71
N ASN A 216 -8.07 6.53 -8.92
CA ASN A 216 -9.02 5.89 -8.00
C ASN A 216 -9.01 6.52 -6.59
N PHE A 217 -7.88 7.14 -6.19
CA PHE A 217 -7.73 7.74 -4.87
C PHE A 217 -8.18 9.19 -4.79
N SER A 218 -8.18 9.87 -5.93
CA SER A 218 -8.27 11.33 -5.98
C SER A 218 -9.69 11.88 -5.91
N ASN A 219 -10.70 11.03 -6.08
CA ASN A 219 -12.09 11.49 -6.17
C ASN A 219 -12.53 12.28 -4.92
N ARG A 220 -12.08 11.89 -3.74
CA ARG A 220 -12.42 12.59 -2.50
C ARG A 220 -11.67 13.90 -2.34
N GLU A 221 -10.37 13.94 -2.64
CA GLU A 221 -9.60 15.20 -2.68
C GLU A 221 -10.21 16.16 -3.70
N ILE A 222 -10.51 15.68 -4.92
CA ILE A 222 -11.15 16.49 -5.97
C ILE A 222 -12.51 17.02 -5.53
N GLY A 223 -13.30 16.22 -4.81
CA GLY A 223 -14.56 16.66 -4.21
C GLY A 223 -14.37 17.85 -3.26
N GLY A 224 -13.41 17.75 -2.36
CA GLY A 224 -13.02 18.82 -1.45
C GLY A 224 -12.52 20.08 -2.17
N ILE A 225 -11.66 19.91 -3.19
CA ILE A 225 -11.15 21.01 -4.02
C ILE A 225 -12.31 21.74 -4.72
N ARG A 226 -13.20 21.01 -5.39
CA ARG A 226 -14.36 21.57 -6.08
C ARG A 226 -15.26 22.36 -5.15
N ARG A 227 -15.53 21.82 -3.95
CA ARG A 227 -16.37 22.51 -2.96
C ARG A 227 -15.74 23.82 -2.51
N ALA A 228 -14.44 23.83 -2.20
CA ALA A 228 -13.74 25.05 -1.80
C ALA A 228 -13.71 26.11 -2.91
N LEU A 229 -13.48 25.70 -4.16
CA LEU A 229 -13.52 26.60 -5.31
C LEU A 229 -14.93 27.20 -5.53
N ALA A 230 -15.97 26.38 -5.44
CA ALA A 230 -17.36 26.79 -5.64
C ALA A 230 -17.80 27.86 -4.62
N GLU A 231 -17.36 27.78 -3.37
CA GLU A 231 -17.61 28.79 -2.33
C GLU A 231 -17.01 30.18 -2.70
N HIS A 232 -16.04 30.21 -3.61
CA HIS A 232 -15.42 31.45 -4.10
C HIS A 232 -15.85 31.81 -5.54
N GLY A 233 -16.90 31.17 -6.06
CA GLY A 233 -17.39 31.40 -7.42
C GLY A 233 -16.47 30.88 -8.52
N LEU A 234 -15.56 29.96 -8.18
CA LEU A 234 -14.61 29.35 -9.09
C LEU A 234 -15.01 27.89 -9.39
N THR A 235 -14.54 27.36 -10.52
CA THR A 235 -14.75 25.97 -10.93
C THR A 235 -13.43 25.29 -11.24
N LEU A 236 -13.34 24.00 -10.94
CA LEU A 236 -12.24 23.15 -11.42
C LEU A 236 -12.67 22.57 -12.78
N ASP A 237 -12.05 23.03 -13.85
CA ASP A 237 -12.25 22.46 -15.20
C ASP A 237 -11.70 21.03 -15.23
N ASP A 238 -12.46 20.11 -15.85
CA ASP A 238 -12.05 18.69 -15.91
C ASP A 238 -10.73 18.50 -16.68
N SER A 239 -10.41 19.39 -17.63
CA SER A 239 -9.12 19.40 -18.32
C SER A 239 -7.93 19.82 -17.44
N MET A 240 -8.19 20.35 -16.24
CA MET A 240 -7.20 20.61 -15.18
C MET A 240 -7.00 19.40 -14.25
N ILE A 241 -7.59 18.26 -14.56
CA ILE A 241 -7.41 17.00 -13.82
C ILE A 241 -6.71 16.01 -14.74
N ILE A 242 -5.45 15.71 -14.45
CA ILE A 242 -4.62 14.82 -15.26
C ILE A 242 -4.42 13.51 -14.54
N ASP A 243 -4.80 12.39 -15.16
CA ASP A 243 -4.55 11.06 -14.62
C ASP A 243 -3.06 10.71 -14.74
N ASN A 244 -2.37 10.58 -13.63
CA ASN A 244 -0.95 10.24 -13.54
C ASN A 244 -0.57 8.92 -14.24
N ARG A 245 -1.52 8.01 -14.49
CA ARG A 245 -1.27 6.70 -15.10
C ARG A 245 -1.28 6.76 -16.63
N LEU A 246 -1.88 7.79 -17.19
CA LEU A 246 -1.92 8.04 -18.62
C LEU A 246 -0.69 8.84 -19.07
N ASP A 247 -0.79 9.52 -20.18
CA ASP A 247 0.29 10.39 -20.65
C ASP A 247 0.36 11.70 -19.85
N LEU A 248 0.97 11.61 -18.65
CA LEU A 248 1.11 12.71 -17.72
C LEU A 248 1.84 13.92 -18.33
N LEU A 249 2.89 13.66 -19.12
CA LEU A 249 3.69 14.73 -19.71
C LEU A 249 2.91 15.49 -20.79
N GLU A 250 2.23 14.78 -21.66
CA GLU A 250 1.38 15.38 -22.69
C GLU A 250 0.22 16.13 -22.06
N GLY A 251 -0.45 15.53 -21.09
CA GLY A 251 -1.55 16.17 -20.36
C GLY A 251 -1.11 17.47 -19.68
N PHE A 252 0.06 17.48 -19.04
CA PHE A 252 0.63 18.66 -18.41
C PHE A 252 0.95 19.77 -19.43
N ARG A 253 1.58 19.41 -20.56
CA ARG A 253 1.87 20.35 -21.64
C ARG A 253 0.62 20.99 -22.20
N ASN A 254 -0.36 20.17 -22.55
CA ASN A 254 -1.64 20.64 -23.09
C ASN A 254 -2.37 21.57 -22.11
N CYS A 255 -2.32 21.27 -20.82
CA CYS A 255 -2.87 22.13 -19.77
C CYS A 255 -2.15 23.49 -19.73
N CYS A 256 -0.80 23.50 -19.69
CA CYS A 256 -0.03 24.72 -19.65
C CYS A 256 -0.17 25.56 -20.95
N ASP A 257 -0.29 24.93 -22.10
CA ASP A 257 -0.43 25.61 -23.40
C ASP A 257 -1.82 26.25 -23.53
N ARG A 258 -2.85 25.66 -22.90
CA ARG A 258 -4.22 26.16 -22.94
C ARG A 258 -4.51 27.22 -21.86
N PHE A 259 -4.01 27.01 -20.65
CA PHE A 259 -4.39 27.80 -19.48
C PHE A 259 -3.23 28.62 -18.89
N GLY A 260 -2.00 28.43 -19.38
CA GLY A 260 -0.80 28.96 -18.76
C GLY A 260 -0.31 28.09 -17.59
N ILE A 261 0.73 28.57 -16.91
CA ILE A 261 1.22 27.91 -15.69
C ILE A 261 0.17 28.08 -14.58
N PRO A 262 -0.34 27.00 -13.96
CA PRO A 262 -1.34 27.10 -12.91
C PRO A 262 -0.76 27.77 -11.66
N ASP A 263 -1.62 28.43 -10.87
CA ASP A 263 -1.23 29.03 -9.58
C ASP A 263 -0.87 27.97 -8.54
N ALA A 264 -1.42 26.76 -8.68
CA ALA A 264 -1.08 25.63 -7.84
C ALA A 264 -1.17 24.28 -8.59
N ILE A 265 -0.32 23.35 -8.18
CA ILE A 265 -0.36 21.95 -8.61
C ILE A 265 -0.64 21.09 -7.36
N TYR A 266 -1.77 20.39 -7.37
CA TYR A 266 -2.14 19.46 -6.32
C TYR A 266 -1.87 18.03 -6.78
N ASP A 267 -0.83 17.40 -6.24
CA ASP A 267 -0.48 16.01 -6.55
C ASP A 267 -1.05 15.05 -5.50
N THR A 268 -1.74 14.03 -5.96
CA THR A 268 -2.31 13.00 -5.10
C THR A 268 -1.48 11.71 -5.06
N GLY A 269 -0.40 11.63 -5.85
CA GLY A 269 0.45 10.45 -5.84
C GLY A 269 1.55 10.36 -6.89
N GLY A 270 2.64 11.13 -6.73
CA GLY A 270 3.91 10.91 -7.42
C GLY A 270 4.04 11.45 -8.84
N GLY A 271 3.07 12.25 -9.29
CA GLY A 271 3.13 12.92 -10.60
C GLY A 271 4.33 13.84 -10.79
N PRO A 272 4.64 14.75 -9.84
CA PRO A 272 5.70 15.73 -9.99
C PRO A 272 7.08 15.16 -10.32
N VAL A 273 7.44 14.03 -9.73
CA VAL A 273 8.74 13.37 -9.99
C VAL A 273 8.95 13.06 -11.47
N ARG A 274 7.86 12.78 -12.21
CA ARG A 274 7.89 12.48 -13.64
C ARG A 274 7.87 13.74 -14.51
N LEU A 275 7.63 14.90 -13.92
CA LEU A 275 7.52 16.20 -14.58
C LEU A 275 8.70 17.15 -14.29
N TRP A 276 9.75 16.69 -13.57
CA TRP A 276 10.86 17.58 -13.18
C TRP A 276 11.51 18.27 -14.35
N ASP A 277 11.78 17.56 -15.43
CA ASP A 277 12.42 18.14 -16.63
C ASP A 277 11.51 19.19 -17.28
N GLU A 278 10.20 18.96 -17.30
CA GLU A 278 9.24 19.91 -17.83
C GLU A 278 9.05 21.13 -16.93
N PHE A 279 9.06 20.95 -15.62
CA PHE A 279 9.04 22.05 -14.66
C PHE A 279 10.26 22.96 -14.85
N HIS A 280 11.41 22.35 -15.05
CA HIS A 280 12.66 23.07 -15.28
C HIS A 280 12.68 23.78 -16.63
N ALA A 281 12.25 23.11 -17.69
CA ALA A 281 12.16 23.69 -19.03
C ALA A 281 11.18 24.87 -19.12
N ARG A 282 10.16 24.92 -18.28
CA ARG A 282 9.20 26.01 -18.20
C ARG A 282 9.55 27.04 -17.11
N GLU A 283 10.69 26.89 -16.44
CA GLU A 283 11.15 27.79 -15.36
C GLU A 283 10.08 28.08 -14.31
N ILE A 284 9.36 27.01 -13.86
CA ILE A 284 8.25 27.19 -12.92
C ILE A 284 8.78 27.62 -11.55
N ASP A 285 8.36 28.79 -11.11
CA ASP A 285 8.65 29.33 -9.78
C ASP A 285 7.65 28.76 -8.75
N PHE A 286 8.12 27.78 -7.95
CA PHE A 286 7.34 27.14 -6.90
C PHE A 286 7.30 27.91 -5.56
N VAL A 287 7.97 29.03 -5.47
CA VAL A 287 7.94 29.90 -4.29
C VAL A 287 6.85 30.94 -4.43
N ASP A 288 6.93 31.76 -5.47
CA ASP A 288 6.06 32.95 -5.58
C ASP A 288 4.90 32.76 -6.55
N ARG A 289 5.05 31.98 -7.62
CA ARG A 289 4.06 31.88 -8.70
C ARG A 289 3.19 30.65 -8.68
N CYS A 290 3.75 29.48 -8.43
CA CYS A 290 3.02 28.21 -8.42
C CYS A 290 3.24 27.47 -7.10
N ARG A 291 2.19 27.12 -6.40
CA ARG A 291 2.31 26.31 -5.18
C ARG A 291 2.19 24.82 -5.52
N LEU A 292 3.23 24.04 -5.21
CA LEU A 292 3.14 22.59 -5.30
C LEU A 292 2.67 22.00 -3.97
N ILE A 293 1.67 21.12 -4.02
CA ILE A 293 1.22 20.28 -2.91
C ILE A 293 1.49 18.84 -3.28
N MET A 294 2.19 18.10 -2.43
CA MET A 294 2.51 16.68 -2.66
C MET A 294 1.95 15.79 -1.56
N ALA A 295 1.17 14.80 -1.95
CA ALA A 295 0.68 13.76 -1.06
C ALA A 295 1.62 12.53 -1.02
N ASP A 296 2.92 12.76 -1.06
CA ASP A 296 3.94 11.72 -1.13
C ASP A 296 5.11 12.08 -0.22
N ASP A 297 5.65 11.11 0.53
CA ASP A 297 6.79 11.28 1.45
C ASP A 297 8.15 11.30 0.74
N ARG A 298 8.17 11.27 -0.59
CA ARG A 298 9.40 11.36 -1.36
C ARG A 298 9.99 12.76 -1.25
N GLN A 299 11.31 12.84 -1.17
CA GLN A 299 11.99 14.12 -1.19
C GLN A 299 11.71 14.87 -2.50
N SER A 300 11.14 16.06 -2.38
CA SER A 300 10.95 16.94 -3.52
C SER A 300 12.21 17.77 -3.74
N PRO A 301 12.73 17.87 -4.97
CA PRO A 301 13.82 18.79 -5.29
C PRO A 301 13.35 20.25 -5.36
N VAL A 302 12.04 20.50 -5.40
CA VAL A 302 11.46 21.83 -5.47
C VAL A 302 10.69 22.19 -4.20
N PRO A 303 10.53 23.49 -3.90
CA PRO A 303 9.73 23.95 -2.78
C PRO A 303 8.26 23.50 -2.89
N CYS A 304 7.71 22.95 -1.82
CA CYS A 304 6.32 22.46 -1.81
C CYS A 304 5.73 22.41 -0.40
N TRP A 305 4.41 22.22 -0.32
CA TRP A 305 3.74 21.71 0.86
C TRP A 305 3.65 20.19 0.76
N MET A 306 4.15 19.49 1.76
CA MET A 306 4.10 18.03 1.82
C MET A 306 3.05 17.58 2.84
N LEU A 307 2.29 16.57 2.45
CA LEU A 307 1.35 15.85 3.32
C LEU A 307 2.06 14.62 3.89
N LYS A 308 2.21 14.56 5.21
CA LYS A 308 2.86 13.45 5.89
C LYS A 308 1.90 12.26 6.01
N ASN A 309 2.29 11.14 5.42
CA ASN A 309 1.52 9.89 5.52
C ASN A 309 1.95 9.11 6.78
N ASP A 310 1.10 9.09 7.79
CA ASP A 310 1.30 8.28 9.00
C ASP A 310 0.70 6.87 8.80
N TYR A 311 1.41 6.04 8.05
CA TYR A 311 0.99 4.66 7.76
C TYR A 311 0.90 3.81 9.04
N ALA A 312 1.75 4.07 10.04
CA ALA A 312 1.73 3.35 11.30
C ALA A 312 0.41 3.58 12.04
N ARG A 313 -0.07 4.83 12.04
CA ARG A 313 -1.35 5.18 12.64
C ARG A 313 -2.53 4.52 11.93
N LEU A 314 -2.53 4.50 10.58
CA LEU A 314 -3.57 3.81 9.82
C LEU A 314 -3.56 2.31 10.09
N ALA A 315 -2.38 1.68 10.08
CA ALA A 315 -2.23 0.26 10.30
C ALA A 315 -2.69 -0.15 11.71
N ALA A 316 -2.27 0.60 12.74
CA ALA A 316 -2.68 0.35 14.11
C ALA A 316 -4.20 0.48 14.29
N ALA A 317 -4.80 1.54 13.74
CA ALA A 317 -6.24 1.75 13.81
C ALA A 317 -7.03 0.68 13.04
N GLY A 318 -6.55 0.26 11.87
CA GLY A 318 -7.17 -0.84 11.10
C GLY A 318 -7.11 -2.17 11.84
N MET A 319 -5.98 -2.47 12.47
CA MET A 319 -5.84 -3.67 13.29
C MET A 319 -6.75 -3.63 14.53
N GLU A 320 -6.84 -2.49 15.22
CA GLU A 320 -7.76 -2.31 16.34
C GLU A 320 -9.23 -2.54 15.92
N LEU A 321 -9.65 -1.98 14.77
CA LEU A 321 -11.01 -2.20 14.25
C LEU A 321 -11.25 -3.67 13.94
N LEU A 322 -10.27 -4.36 13.37
CA LEU A 322 -10.39 -5.78 13.09
C LEU A 322 -10.48 -6.61 14.38
N GLU A 323 -9.67 -6.34 15.41
CA GLU A 323 -9.75 -7.02 16.70
C GLU A 323 -11.11 -6.81 17.38
N ARG A 324 -11.62 -5.58 17.32
CA ARG A 324 -12.97 -5.28 17.81
C ARG A 324 -14.05 -6.03 17.00
N ARG A 325 -13.89 -6.16 15.69
CA ARG A 325 -14.80 -6.96 14.84
C ARG A 325 -14.73 -8.45 15.16
N ILE A 326 -13.56 -8.96 15.51
CA ILE A 326 -13.38 -10.36 15.95
C ILE A 326 -14.08 -10.62 17.28
N SER A 327 -13.94 -9.69 18.23
CA SER A 327 -14.55 -9.83 19.56
C SER A 327 -16.04 -9.50 19.58
N GLU A 328 -16.50 -8.60 18.72
CA GLU A 328 -17.88 -8.11 18.66
C GLU A 328 -18.42 -8.16 17.22
N PRO A 329 -18.74 -9.35 16.68
CA PRO A 329 -19.10 -9.50 15.26
C PRO A 329 -20.35 -8.71 14.85
N GLY A 330 -21.29 -8.52 15.77
CA GLY A 330 -22.59 -7.87 15.51
C GLY A 330 -22.57 -6.32 15.58
N ARG A 331 -21.42 -5.69 15.89
CA ARG A 331 -21.35 -4.23 15.97
C ARG A 331 -21.55 -3.56 14.60
N ALA A 332 -22.05 -2.34 14.60
CA ALA A 332 -22.10 -1.53 13.36
C ALA A 332 -20.70 -1.27 12.80
N PRO A 333 -20.54 -1.18 11.48
CA PRO A 333 -19.28 -0.75 10.85
C PRO A 333 -18.86 0.64 11.33
N GLU A 334 -17.55 0.84 11.47
CA GLU A 334 -16.95 2.10 11.88
C GLU A 334 -15.97 2.59 10.82
N THR A 335 -16.06 3.86 10.46
CA THR A 335 -15.07 4.52 9.59
C THR A 335 -14.28 5.53 10.41
N ARG A 336 -12.96 5.40 10.42
CA ARG A 336 -12.04 6.36 11.05
C ARG A 336 -11.24 7.11 10.00
N LEU A 337 -11.34 8.44 10.04
CA LEU A 337 -10.61 9.32 9.15
C LEU A 337 -9.52 10.05 9.92
N PHE A 338 -8.32 10.07 9.37
CA PHE A 338 -7.16 10.72 9.96
C PHE A 338 -6.69 11.89 9.11
N ARG A 339 -6.43 13.01 9.77
CA ARG A 339 -5.84 14.16 9.13
C ARG A 339 -4.33 13.93 8.97
N ARG A 340 -3.80 14.29 7.80
CA ARG A 340 -2.35 14.37 7.55
C ARG A 340 -1.82 15.73 7.99
N ASP A 341 -0.62 15.73 8.56
CA ASP A 341 0.10 16.97 8.83
C ASP A 341 0.64 17.53 7.50
N VAL A 342 0.54 18.85 7.36
CA VAL A 342 1.08 19.59 6.22
C VAL A 342 2.29 20.38 6.69
N TYR A 343 3.42 20.18 6.04
CA TYR A 343 4.63 20.90 6.38
C TYR A 343 5.30 21.52 5.14
N PRO A 344 5.94 22.71 5.30
CA PRO A 344 6.71 23.32 4.23
C PRO A 344 8.00 22.53 4.00
N HIS A 345 8.30 22.22 2.74
CA HIS A 345 9.54 21.60 2.33
C HIS A 345 10.28 22.51 1.37
N ASN A 346 11.53 22.83 1.67
CA ASN A 346 12.37 23.76 0.90
C ASN A 346 11.74 25.14 0.62
N LEU A 347 10.70 25.52 1.36
CA LEU A 347 10.11 26.85 1.29
C LEU A 347 10.87 27.79 2.22
N PRO A 348 11.04 29.08 1.85
CA PRO A 348 11.59 30.08 2.76
C PRO A 348 10.78 30.11 4.06
N GLN A 349 11.46 30.23 5.19
CA GLN A 349 10.79 30.47 6.46
C GLN A 349 10.21 31.89 6.41
N SER A 350 8.90 32.03 6.51
CA SER A 350 8.19 33.30 6.59
C SER A 350 8.36 33.96 7.96
#